data_0235b87dc146f4d6e5da4c1d9e702867
#
_entry.id   0235b87dc146f4d6e5da4c1d9e702867
#
_cell.length_a   1.000
_cell.length_b   1.000
_cell.length_c   1.000
_cell.angle_alpha   90.00
_cell.angle_beta   90.00
_cell.angle_gamma   90.00
#
_symmetry.space_group_name_H-M   'P 1'
#
loop_
_entity.id
_entity.type
_entity.pdbx_description
1 polymer ?
#
loop_
_entity_poly.entity_id
_entity_poly.type
_entity_poly.pdbx_seq_one_letter_code
_entity_poly.pdbx_strand_id
1 'polypeptide(L)' 'MSNMSYCRYQNVYQDLLECFYHFDEEPLSDSEASYKTRLIKLCKDIAEENEE' A
#
# COMPACT_ATOMS: atom_id res chain seq x y z
N MET A 1 11.10 -18.61 -1.16
CA MET A 1 11.09 -18.04 -1.30
C MET A 1 11.93 -17.17 -1.89
N SER A 2 12.81 -17.35 -2.14
CA SER A 2 13.68 -16.47 -2.68
C SER A 2 13.26 -15.89 -3.95
N ASN A 3 12.51 -16.56 -4.73
CA ASN A 3 12.13 -15.97 -5.96
C ASN A 3 11.22 -14.81 -5.74
N MET A 4 10.73 -14.63 -4.57
CA MET A 4 9.96 -13.45 -4.28
C MET A 4 10.76 -12.19 -4.39
N SER A 5 12.05 -12.26 -4.30
CA SER A 5 12.82 -11.05 -4.38
C SER A 5 12.81 -10.45 -5.76
N TYR A 6 12.58 -11.22 -6.80
CA TYR A 6 12.46 -10.66 -8.12
C TYR A 6 11.19 -9.87 -8.27
N CYS A 7 10.11 -10.35 -7.64
CA CYS A 7 8.80 -9.80 -7.87
C CYS A 7 8.31 -8.97 -6.71
N ARG A 8 9.21 -8.61 -5.82
CA ARG A 8 8.81 -7.90 -4.61
C ARG A 8 8.03 -6.63 -4.95
N TYR A 9 8.58 -5.80 -5.81
CA TYR A 9 7.93 -4.54 -6.11
C TYR A 9 6.67 -4.75 -6.92
N GLN A 10 6.68 -5.72 -7.79
CA GLN A 10 5.50 -6.03 -8.58
C GLN A 10 4.38 -6.51 -7.68
N ASN A 11 4.68 -7.38 -6.74
CA ASN A 11 3.68 -7.90 -5.82
C ASN A 11 3.11 -6.79 -4.95
N VAL A 12 3.96 -5.94 -4.43
CA VAL A 12 3.52 -4.85 -3.58
C VAL A 12 2.68 -3.87 -4.39
N TYR A 13 3.10 -3.61 -5.60
CA TYR A 13 2.35 -2.69 -6.45
C TYR A 13 0.95 -3.22 -6.72
N GLN A 14 0.83 -4.49 -7.03
CA GLN A 14 -0.48 -5.07 -7.32
C GLN A 14 -1.36 -5.09 -6.08
N ASP A 15 -0.77 -5.44 -4.94
CA ASP A 15 -1.52 -5.43 -3.70
C ASP A 15 -2.00 -4.03 -3.35
N LEU A 16 -1.14 -3.05 -3.54
CA LEU A 16 -1.48 -1.67 -3.24
C LEU A 16 -2.56 -1.16 -4.18
N LEU A 17 -2.44 -1.53 -5.45
CA LEU A 17 -3.42 -1.12 -6.44
C LEU A 17 -4.80 -1.67 -6.08
N GLU A 18 -4.85 -2.91 -5.65
CA GLU A 18 -6.08 -3.53 -5.24
C GLU A 18 -6.66 -2.82 -4.03
N CYS A 19 -5.80 -2.47 -3.08
CA CYS A 19 -6.22 -1.70 -1.92
C CYS A 19 -6.80 -0.35 -2.34
N PHE A 20 -6.17 0.27 -3.31
CA PHE A 20 -6.61 1.56 -3.77
C PHE A 20 -8.00 1.49 -4.39
N TYR A 21 -8.29 0.45 -5.12
CA TYR A 21 -9.60 0.26 -5.70
C TYR A 21 -10.68 0.12 -4.64
N HIS A 22 -10.30 -0.34 -3.46
CA HIS A 22 -11.25 -0.59 -2.39
C HIS A 22 -11.18 0.46 -1.28
N PHE A 23 -10.49 1.56 -1.53
CA PHE A 23 -10.32 2.59 -0.51
C PHE A 23 -11.64 3.17 -0.04
N ASP A 24 -12.61 3.22 -0.93
CA ASP A 24 -13.90 3.82 -0.59
C ASP A 24 -14.87 2.86 0.02
N GLU A 25 -14.51 1.61 0.13
CA GLU A 25 -15.43 0.64 0.67
C GLU A 25 -15.57 0.80 2.17
N GLU A 26 -16.77 0.60 2.61
CA GLU A 26 -17.12 0.75 4.02
C GLU A 26 -17.96 -0.44 4.40
N PRO A 27 -18.03 -0.77 5.67
CA PRO A 27 -17.28 -0.19 6.77
C PRO A 27 -15.92 -0.84 6.94
N LEU A 28 -15.04 -0.14 7.62
CA LEU A 28 -13.74 -0.70 7.96
C LEU A 28 -13.68 -0.92 9.45
N SER A 29 -12.98 -1.95 9.87
CA SER A 29 -12.71 -2.11 11.29
C SER A 29 -11.76 -1.00 11.71
N ASP A 30 -11.68 -0.77 13.02
CA ASP A 30 -10.78 0.26 13.54
C ASP A 30 -9.35 -0.02 13.12
N SER A 31 -8.98 -1.28 13.17
CA SER A 31 -7.65 -1.70 12.80
C SER A 31 -7.36 -1.38 11.35
N GLU A 32 -8.29 -1.73 10.47
CA GLU A 32 -8.12 -1.50 9.05
C GLU A 32 -8.08 -0.01 8.72
N ALA A 33 -8.91 0.76 9.39
CA ALA A 33 -8.91 2.20 9.17
C ALA A 33 -7.59 2.82 9.57
N SER A 34 -7.03 2.34 10.66
CA SER A 34 -5.74 2.82 11.15
C SER A 34 -4.64 2.49 10.15
N TYR A 35 -4.63 1.27 9.63
CA TYR A 35 -3.61 0.87 8.69
C TYR A 35 -3.77 1.54 7.35
N LYS A 36 -5.00 1.82 6.96
CA LYS A 36 -5.23 2.56 5.73
C LYS A 36 -4.56 3.93 5.82
N THR A 37 -4.75 4.61 6.95
CA THR A 37 -4.13 5.91 7.15
C THR A 37 -2.61 5.81 7.13
N ARG A 38 -2.07 4.79 7.78
CA ARG A 38 -0.63 4.59 7.81
C ARG A 38 -0.10 4.30 6.42
N LEU A 39 -0.85 3.54 5.64
CA LEU A 39 -0.44 3.21 4.30
C LEU A 39 -0.36 4.45 3.42
N ILE A 40 -1.36 5.31 3.54
CA ILE A 40 -1.38 6.54 2.76
C ILE A 40 -0.18 7.40 3.12
N LYS A 41 0.10 7.51 4.41
CA LYS A 41 1.23 8.30 4.86
C LYS A 41 2.54 7.71 4.36
N LEU A 42 2.66 6.41 4.40
CA LEU A 42 3.87 5.76 3.92
C LEU A 42 4.07 6.01 2.43
N CYS A 43 3.01 5.93 1.66
CA CYS A 43 3.10 6.19 0.23
C CYS A 43 3.56 7.61 -0.04
N LYS A 44 3.07 8.55 0.75
CA LYS A 44 3.48 9.93 0.60
C LYS A 44 4.96 10.09 0.92
N ASP A 45 5.41 9.45 1.99
CA ASP A 45 6.81 9.51 2.38
C ASP A 45 7.70 8.93 1.29
N ILE A 46 7.29 7.81 0.72
CA ILE A 46 8.07 7.18 -0.33
C ILE A 46 8.18 8.09 -1.53
N ALA A 47 7.08 8.70 -1.90
CA ALA A 47 7.08 9.58 -3.06
C ALA A 47 7.99 10.78 -2.84
N GLU A 48 7.96 11.33 -1.64
CA GLU A 48 8.79 12.49 -1.32
C GLU A 48 10.26 12.13 -1.32
N GLU A 49 10.59 10.93 -0.82
CA GLU A 49 11.98 10.50 -0.76
C GLU A 49 12.55 10.26 -2.14
N ASN A 50 11.71 9.90 -3.09
CA ASN A 50 12.16 9.54 -4.42
C ASN A 50 11.81 10.57 -5.47
N GLU A 51 11.38 11.72 -5.04
CA GLU A 51 11.03 12.78 -5.96
C GLU A 51 12.29 13.42 -6.51
N GLU A 52 12.30 13.71 -7.78
CA GLU A 52 13.47 14.30 -8.44
C GLU A 52 13.51 15.80 -8.35
#